data_18e4c10c1b8a99dfe2445d215d15f925
#
_entry.id   18e4c10c1b8a99dfe2445d215d15f925
#
_cell.length_a   1.000
_cell.length_b   1.000
_cell.length_c   1.000
_cell.angle_alpha   90.00
_cell.angle_beta   90.00
_cell.angle_gamma   90.00
#
_symmetry.space_group_name_H-M   'P 1'
#
loop_
_entity.id
_entity.type
_entity.pdbx_description
1 polymer ?
#
loop_
_entity_poly.entity_id
_entity_poly.type
_entity_poly.pdbx_seq_one_letter_code
_entity_poly.pdbx_strand_id
1 'polypeptide(L)'
;MPTLISPTSRLYAAFQDCRDDWGPGLHEDGFGLGPEDDLDSPDGFADWVRRRVRLDHGAGAPCPDERHASCRWIVEEGQVLGGIAMRHWQDDDLGQIGYGVRPSARRRGLASWALGEMLREARTVLGLHRVLIPCLEDNLASARTIESQGGVFQGILDTGHVRVRRYWITLSR
;
A
#
# COMPACT_ATOMS: atom_id res chain seq x y z
N MET A 1 -15.75 -6.10 -11.22
CA MET A 1 -15.60 -5.10 -10.15
C MET A 1 -14.31 -5.37 -9.39
N PRO A 2 -13.54 -4.33 -8.99
CA PRO A 2 -12.30 -4.53 -8.26
C PRO A 2 -12.53 -5.12 -6.87
N THR A 3 -11.57 -5.91 -6.40
CA THR A 3 -11.52 -6.48 -5.06
C THR A 3 -10.15 -6.26 -4.44
N LEU A 4 -10.07 -6.12 -3.12
CA LEU A 4 -8.82 -6.20 -2.38
C LEU A 4 -8.61 -7.64 -1.90
N ILE A 5 -7.48 -8.20 -2.25
CA ILE A 5 -7.09 -9.55 -1.82
C ILE A 5 -5.73 -9.53 -1.14
N SER A 6 -5.48 -10.49 -0.26
CA SER A 6 -4.12 -10.76 0.22
C SER A 6 -3.23 -11.22 -0.94
N PRO A 7 -1.92 -10.91 -0.91
CA PRO A 7 -0.97 -11.40 -1.89
C PRO A 7 -1.07 -12.92 -2.10
N THR A 8 -0.94 -13.36 -3.35
CA THR A 8 -1.00 -14.79 -3.68
C THR A 8 -0.06 -15.14 -4.83
N SER A 9 0.68 -16.23 -4.71
CA SER A 9 1.56 -16.73 -5.77
C SER A 9 0.82 -17.18 -7.04
N ARG A 10 -0.49 -17.43 -6.94
CA ARG A 10 -1.33 -17.82 -8.09
C ARG A 10 -1.43 -16.73 -9.16
N LEU A 11 -1.18 -15.47 -8.79
CA LEU A 11 -1.23 -14.32 -9.70
C LEU A 11 0.16 -13.86 -10.16
N TYR A 12 1.16 -14.75 -10.16
CA TYR A 12 2.52 -14.41 -10.57
C TYR A 12 2.57 -13.71 -11.94
N ALA A 13 1.98 -14.30 -12.98
CA ALA A 13 1.98 -13.71 -14.32
C ALA A 13 1.26 -12.35 -14.36
N ALA A 14 0.11 -12.21 -13.69
CA ALA A 14 -0.61 -10.95 -13.61
C ALA A 14 0.13 -9.87 -12.82
N PHE A 15 0.93 -10.27 -11.82
CA PHE A 15 1.80 -9.37 -11.08
C PHE A 15 2.97 -8.88 -11.94
N GLN A 16 3.61 -9.79 -12.72
CA GLN A 16 4.66 -9.40 -13.66
C GLN A 16 4.14 -8.42 -14.72
N ASP A 17 2.97 -8.70 -15.31
CA ASP A 17 2.31 -7.79 -16.25
C ASP A 17 2.03 -6.40 -15.61
N CYS A 18 1.65 -6.38 -14.34
CA CYS A 18 1.49 -5.12 -13.61
C CYS A 18 2.81 -4.37 -13.44
N ARG A 19 3.91 -5.06 -13.11
CA ARG A 19 5.25 -4.46 -13.00
C ARG A 19 5.74 -3.89 -14.32
N ASP A 20 5.55 -4.64 -15.40
CA ASP A 20 5.96 -4.23 -16.75
C ASP A 20 5.25 -2.94 -17.18
N ASP A 21 3.98 -2.77 -16.83
CA ASP A 21 3.21 -1.55 -17.10
C ASP A 21 3.75 -0.32 -16.32
N TRP A 22 4.33 -0.52 -15.13
CA TRP A 22 4.98 0.55 -14.39
C TRP A 22 6.29 1.01 -15.06
N GLY A 23 6.96 0.12 -15.75
CA GLY A 23 8.26 0.34 -16.35
C GLY A 23 9.41 0.29 -15.33
N PRO A 24 10.64 0.58 -15.77
CA PRO A 24 11.83 0.50 -14.92
C PRO A 24 11.84 1.63 -13.87
N GLY A 25 12.50 1.37 -12.75
CA GLY A 25 12.72 2.33 -11.67
C GLY A 25 11.94 2.00 -10.40
N LEU A 26 12.09 2.89 -9.40
CA LEU A 26 11.34 2.80 -8.15
C LEU A 26 10.02 3.55 -8.28
N HIS A 27 8.95 2.92 -7.84
CA HIS A 27 7.60 3.46 -7.91
C HIS A 27 6.92 3.41 -6.54
N GLU A 28 6.02 4.35 -6.27
CA GLU A 28 5.06 4.26 -5.17
C GLU A 28 3.96 3.27 -5.58
N ASP A 29 4.21 2.00 -5.42
CA ASP A 29 3.37 0.91 -5.94
C ASP A 29 2.39 0.33 -4.90
N GLY A 30 2.66 0.55 -3.61
CA GLY A 30 1.83 0.02 -2.53
C GLY A 30 1.98 -1.49 -2.28
N PHE A 31 2.90 -2.17 -2.96
CA PHE A 31 3.16 -3.60 -2.76
C PHE A 31 4.09 -3.88 -1.57
N GLY A 32 4.79 -2.85 -1.09
CA GLY A 32 5.77 -2.99 -0.01
C GLY A 32 7.02 -3.73 -0.45
N LEU A 33 7.49 -3.46 -1.66
CA LEU A 33 8.69 -4.05 -2.23
C LEU A 33 9.94 -3.55 -1.51
N GLY A 34 10.88 -4.45 -1.30
CA GLY A 34 12.22 -4.14 -0.81
C GLY A 34 13.29 -4.38 -1.89
N PRO A 35 14.48 -3.76 -1.76
CA PRO A 35 15.54 -3.89 -2.76
C PRO A 35 16.10 -5.31 -2.88
N GLU A 36 15.92 -6.14 -1.85
CA GLU A 36 16.42 -7.52 -1.79
C GLU A 36 15.35 -8.56 -2.22
N ASP A 37 14.15 -8.11 -2.64
CA ASP A 37 13.08 -9.02 -3.03
C ASP A 37 13.34 -9.58 -4.44
N ASP A 38 13.51 -10.91 -4.57
CA ASP A 38 13.51 -11.59 -5.86
C ASP A 38 12.07 -11.77 -6.33
N LEU A 39 11.67 -10.98 -7.32
CA LEU A 39 10.35 -11.02 -7.91
C LEU A 39 10.36 -11.60 -9.33
N ASP A 40 11.54 -11.90 -9.87
CA ASP A 40 11.70 -12.36 -11.25
C ASP A 40 11.59 -13.88 -11.37
N SER A 41 11.97 -14.60 -10.31
CA SER A 41 11.79 -16.04 -10.26
C SER A 41 10.46 -16.41 -9.58
N PRO A 42 9.77 -17.48 -10.03
CA PRO A 42 8.55 -17.96 -9.37
C PRO A 42 8.75 -18.32 -7.89
N ASP A 43 9.92 -18.87 -7.55
CA ASP A 43 10.24 -19.28 -6.17
C ASP A 43 10.50 -18.06 -5.28
N GLY A 44 11.29 -17.09 -5.75
CA GLY A 44 11.55 -15.84 -5.05
C GLY A 44 10.27 -15.04 -4.84
N PHE A 45 9.43 -14.95 -5.88
CA PHE A 45 8.10 -14.33 -5.77
C PHE A 45 7.21 -15.05 -4.73
N ALA A 46 7.20 -16.40 -4.73
CA ALA A 46 6.41 -17.15 -3.75
C ALA A 46 6.92 -16.92 -2.32
N ASP A 47 8.24 -16.79 -2.14
CA ASP A 47 8.86 -16.47 -0.84
C ASP A 47 8.47 -15.05 -0.39
N TRP A 48 8.52 -14.08 -1.29
CA TRP A 48 8.08 -12.73 -0.99
C TRP A 48 6.59 -12.69 -0.59
N VAL A 49 5.71 -13.37 -1.34
CA VAL A 49 4.28 -13.47 -1.01
C VAL A 49 4.10 -14.09 0.38
N ARG A 50 4.80 -15.20 0.71
CA ARG A 50 4.71 -15.82 2.04
C ARG A 50 5.10 -14.84 3.15
N ARG A 51 6.17 -14.05 2.96
CA ARG A 51 6.57 -13.01 3.93
C ARG A 51 5.48 -11.95 4.11
N ARG A 52 4.86 -11.46 3.01
CA ARG A 52 3.79 -10.46 3.09
C ARG A 52 2.56 -10.98 3.83
N VAL A 53 2.14 -12.22 3.54
CA VAL A 53 1.00 -12.86 4.22
C VAL A 53 1.30 -13.10 5.70
N ARG A 54 2.53 -13.51 6.04
CA ARG A 54 2.93 -13.73 7.43
C ARG A 54 2.91 -12.45 8.27
N LEU A 55 3.28 -11.32 7.68
CA LEU A 55 3.27 -10.01 8.36
C LEU A 55 1.86 -9.43 8.53
N ASP A 56 0.87 -10.01 7.86
CA ASP A 56 -0.51 -9.56 7.95
C ASP A 56 -1.14 -9.93 9.31
N HIS A 57 -2.00 -9.04 9.81
CA HIS A 57 -2.68 -9.26 11.08
C HIS A 57 -3.63 -10.46 10.99
N GLY A 58 -3.44 -11.46 11.84
CA GLY A 58 -4.26 -12.68 11.90
C GLY A 58 -3.68 -13.92 11.22
N ALA A 59 -2.52 -13.84 10.59
CA ALA A 59 -1.86 -14.98 9.94
C ALA A 59 -1.02 -15.88 10.90
N GLY A 60 -1.11 -15.65 12.21
CA GLY A 60 -0.39 -16.45 13.23
C GLY A 60 -0.07 -15.66 14.49
N ALA A 61 0.54 -16.32 15.48
CA ALA A 61 1.00 -15.62 16.68
C ALA A 61 2.08 -14.61 16.31
N PRO A 62 1.98 -13.34 16.76
CA PRO A 62 2.97 -12.34 16.43
C PRO A 62 4.34 -12.73 16.97
N CYS A 63 5.36 -12.68 16.10
CA CYS A 63 6.73 -12.68 16.57
C CYS A 63 6.98 -11.32 17.25
N PRO A 64 7.46 -11.27 18.51
CA PRO A 64 7.60 -10.01 19.25
C PRO A 64 8.46 -8.96 18.56
N ASP A 65 9.37 -9.40 17.69
CA ASP A 65 10.34 -8.54 16.98
C ASP A 65 9.91 -8.20 15.53
N GLU A 66 8.80 -8.74 15.04
CA GLU A 66 8.33 -8.47 13.68
C GLU A 66 7.30 -7.33 13.66
N ARG A 67 7.57 -6.33 12.84
CA ARG A 67 6.64 -5.23 12.57
C ARG A 67 5.55 -5.71 11.62
N HIS A 68 4.32 -5.79 12.09
CA HIS A 68 3.18 -6.22 11.29
C HIS A 68 2.78 -5.17 10.24
N ALA A 69 2.35 -5.65 9.08
CA ALA A 69 1.84 -4.81 8.00
C ALA A 69 0.80 -5.58 7.19
N SER A 70 -0.32 -4.93 6.89
CA SER A 70 -1.29 -5.44 5.92
C SER A 70 -0.85 -5.06 4.51
N CYS A 71 -0.92 -6.02 3.59
CA CYS A 71 -0.75 -5.77 2.17
C CYS A 71 -1.96 -6.31 1.42
N ARG A 72 -2.52 -5.50 0.52
CA ARG A 72 -3.67 -5.90 -0.33
C ARG A 72 -3.36 -5.56 -1.77
N TRP A 73 -3.74 -6.45 -2.67
CA TRP A 73 -3.69 -6.18 -4.11
C TRP A 73 -5.05 -5.78 -4.61
N ILE A 74 -5.07 -4.80 -5.49
CA ILE A 74 -6.25 -4.40 -6.25
C ILE A 74 -6.35 -5.35 -7.44
N VAL A 75 -7.35 -6.21 -7.45
CA VAL A 75 -7.53 -7.21 -8.50
C VAL A 75 -8.90 -7.08 -9.15
N GLU A 76 -8.93 -7.17 -10.47
CA GLU A 76 -10.16 -7.20 -11.25
C GLU A 76 -9.97 -8.18 -12.43
N GLU A 77 -10.90 -9.12 -12.60
CA GLU A 77 -10.88 -10.11 -13.69
C GLU A 77 -9.54 -10.87 -13.82
N GLY A 78 -8.93 -11.21 -12.68
CA GLY A 78 -7.65 -11.91 -12.63
C GLY A 78 -6.41 -11.06 -12.90
N GLN A 79 -6.58 -9.78 -13.18
CA GLN A 79 -5.48 -8.83 -13.37
C GLN A 79 -5.12 -8.12 -12.06
N VAL A 80 -3.82 -7.92 -11.82
CA VAL A 80 -3.34 -7.08 -10.73
C VAL A 80 -3.26 -5.64 -11.25
N LEU A 81 -4.03 -4.74 -10.64
CA LEU A 81 -4.14 -3.35 -11.05
C LEU A 81 -3.34 -2.39 -10.16
N GLY A 82 -2.86 -2.87 -9.01
CA GLY A 82 -2.11 -2.08 -8.06
C GLY A 82 -2.05 -2.73 -6.69
N GLY A 83 -1.49 -2.00 -5.73
CA GLY A 83 -1.36 -2.45 -4.35
C GLY A 83 -1.63 -1.33 -3.35
N ILE A 84 -1.92 -1.73 -2.13
CA ILE A 84 -2.00 -0.88 -0.96
C ILE A 84 -1.45 -1.63 0.24
N ALA A 85 -0.57 -0.98 0.99
CA ALA A 85 0.02 -1.56 2.19
C ALA A 85 -0.14 -0.60 3.37
N MET A 86 -0.34 -1.16 4.56
CA MET A 86 -0.46 -0.41 5.80
C MET A 86 0.45 -1.01 6.86
N ARG A 87 1.31 -0.17 7.45
CA ARG A 87 2.10 -0.50 8.63
C ARG A 87 1.23 -0.39 9.88
N HIS A 88 1.31 -1.38 10.77
CA HIS A 88 0.52 -1.38 12.00
C HIS A 88 1.16 -0.56 13.15
N TRP A 89 2.37 -0.06 12.95
CA TRP A 89 3.04 0.85 13.89
C TRP A 89 3.01 2.28 13.36
N GLN A 90 3.01 3.22 14.28
CA GLN A 90 3.14 4.63 13.92
C GLN A 90 4.61 4.92 13.60
N ASP A 91 4.83 5.54 12.47
CA ASP A 91 6.11 6.08 12.05
C ASP A 91 5.85 7.52 11.62
N ASP A 92 6.36 8.47 12.40
CA ASP A 92 6.06 9.89 12.20
C ASP A 92 6.70 10.45 10.94
N ASP A 93 7.73 9.79 10.41
CA ASP A 93 8.43 10.24 9.21
C ASP A 93 7.89 9.55 7.95
N LEU A 94 7.73 8.23 8.00
CA LEU A 94 7.36 7.42 6.83
C LEU A 94 5.86 7.18 6.68
N GLY A 95 5.04 7.56 7.69
CA GLY A 95 3.59 7.32 7.71
C GLY A 95 3.23 5.84 7.75
N GLN A 96 1.93 5.56 7.60
CA GLN A 96 1.40 4.20 7.77
C GLN A 96 0.92 3.56 6.47
N ILE A 97 0.38 4.32 5.52
CA ILE A 97 -0.24 3.77 4.30
C ILE A 97 0.49 4.27 3.06
N GLY A 98 0.85 3.31 2.18
CA GLY A 98 1.33 3.55 0.82
C GLY A 98 0.47 2.78 -0.18
N TYR A 99 0.23 3.34 -1.35
CA TYR A 99 -0.57 2.72 -2.39
C TYR A 99 -0.13 3.16 -3.79
N GLY A 100 -0.44 2.34 -4.78
CA GLY A 100 -0.23 2.66 -6.17
C GLY A 100 -1.17 1.90 -7.10
N VAL A 101 -1.42 2.48 -8.27
CA VAL A 101 -2.22 1.89 -9.34
C VAL A 101 -1.42 1.92 -10.62
N ARG A 102 -1.32 0.79 -11.32
CA ARG A 102 -0.60 0.66 -12.58
C ARG A 102 -1.05 1.74 -13.60
N PRO A 103 -0.15 2.27 -14.42
CA PRO A 103 -0.44 3.39 -15.32
C PRO A 103 -1.70 3.20 -16.16
N SER A 104 -1.87 2.03 -16.78
CA SER A 104 -3.03 1.73 -17.65
C SER A 104 -4.37 1.69 -16.93
N ALA A 105 -4.38 1.49 -15.60
CA ALA A 105 -5.60 1.39 -14.80
C ALA A 105 -5.92 2.68 -14.00
N ARG A 106 -5.13 3.74 -14.15
CA ARG A 106 -5.32 5.01 -13.44
C ARG A 106 -6.61 5.72 -13.86
N ARG A 107 -7.01 6.73 -13.07
CA ARG A 107 -8.21 7.58 -13.29
C ARG A 107 -9.55 6.83 -13.32
N ARG A 108 -9.61 5.64 -12.71
CA ARG A 108 -10.82 4.84 -12.51
C ARG A 108 -11.33 4.88 -11.06
N GLY A 109 -10.74 5.73 -10.21
CA GLY A 109 -11.10 5.83 -8.79
C GLY A 109 -10.53 4.71 -7.91
N LEU A 110 -9.70 3.80 -8.46
CA LEU A 110 -9.20 2.61 -7.75
C LEU A 110 -8.38 2.96 -6.51
N ALA A 111 -7.52 3.98 -6.57
CA ALA A 111 -6.72 4.42 -5.44
C ALA A 111 -7.60 4.95 -4.29
N SER A 112 -8.59 5.81 -4.59
CA SER A 112 -9.52 6.33 -3.58
C SER A 112 -10.37 5.23 -2.96
N TRP A 113 -10.84 4.30 -3.78
CA TRP A 113 -11.61 3.15 -3.29
C TRP A 113 -10.75 2.24 -2.39
N ALA A 114 -9.54 1.87 -2.83
CA ALA A 114 -8.64 1.02 -2.06
C ALA A 114 -8.22 1.68 -0.74
N LEU A 115 -7.96 3.00 -0.76
CA LEU A 115 -7.65 3.76 0.45
C LEU A 115 -8.85 3.74 1.41
N GLY A 116 -10.07 3.98 0.94
CA GLY A 116 -11.28 3.91 1.78
C GLY A 116 -11.46 2.54 2.44
N GLU A 117 -11.24 1.44 1.70
CA GLU A 117 -11.30 0.09 2.24
C GLU A 117 -10.20 -0.17 3.30
N MET A 118 -8.97 0.29 3.05
CA MET A 118 -7.87 0.17 4.01
C MET A 118 -8.11 0.99 5.27
N LEU A 119 -8.67 2.19 5.16
CA LEU A 119 -9.06 3.01 6.31
C LEU A 119 -10.16 2.34 7.15
N ARG A 120 -11.10 1.67 6.48
CA ARG A 120 -12.13 0.86 7.16
C ARG A 120 -11.50 -0.30 7.92
N GLU A 121 -10.54 -1.04 7.31
CA GLU A 121 -9.79 -2.11 7.96
C GLU A 121 -8.99 -1.57 9.16
N ALA A 122 -8.27 -0.46 9.00
CA ALA A 122 -7.52 0.21 10.06
C ALA A 122 -8.40 0.51 11.29
N ARG A 123 -9.62 0.97 11.06
CA ARG A 123 -10.58 1.26 12.13
C ARG A 123 -11.17 0.00 12.74
N THR A 124 -11.71 -0.93 11.91
CA THR A 124 -12.57 -2.02 12.40
C THR A 124 -11.79 -3.24 12.88
N VAL A 125 -10.60 -3.48 12.31
CA VAL A 125 -9.75 -4.63 12.64
C VAL A 125 -8.63 -4.24 13.59
N LEU A 126 -7.95 -3.10 13.33
CA LEU A 126 -6.81 -2.67 14.13
C LEU A 126 -7.19 -1.68 15.24
N GLY A 127 -8.43 -1.17 15.26
CA GLY A 127 -8.91 -0.24 16.29
C GLY A 127 -8.20 1.12 16.25
N LEU A 128 -7.59 1.50 15.13
CA LEU A 128 -6.91 2.77 15.00
C LEU A 128 -7.90 3.93 14.98
N HIS A 129 -7.55 5.04 15.63
CA HIS A 129 -8.37 6.26 15.66
C HIS A 129 -7.93 7.29 14.60
N ARG A 130 -6.71 7.18 14.14
CA ARG A 130 -6.15 8.05 13.09
C ARG A 130 -4.99 7.35 12.39
N VAL A 131 -4.70 7.75 11.18
CA VAL A 131 -3.56 7.29 10.39
C VAL A 131 -2.83 8.47 9.76
N LEU A 132 -1.50 8.37 9.66
CA LEU A 132 -0.66 9.31 8.96
C LEU A 132 -0.38 8.76 7.56
N ILE A 133 -0.62 9.57 6.53
CA ILE A 133 -0.35 9.19 5.14
C ILE A 133 0.53 10.26 4.50
N PRO A 134 1.75 9.92 4.08
CA PRO A 134 2.59 10.79 3.28
C PRO A 134 2.37 10.53 1.79
N CYS A 135 2.70 11.53 0.97
CA CYS A 135 2.97 11.35 -0.45
C CYS A 135 4.09 12.30 -0.88
N LEU A 136 4.75 12.01 -1.98
CA LEU A 136 5.75 12.90 -2.54
C LEU A 136 5.16 14.29 -2.76
N GLU A 137 5.96 15.34 -2.54
CA GLU A 137 5.50 16.73 -2.60
C GLU A 137 4.87 17.11 -3.94
N ASP A 138 5.40 16.55 -5.03
CA ASP A 138 4.94 16.77 -6.40
C ASP A 138 3.85 15.78 -6.86
N ASN A 139 3.55 14.72 -6.06
CA ASN A 139 2.48 13.78 -6.35
C ASN A 139 1.10 14.33 -5.99
N LEU A 140 0.65 15.32 -6.77
CA LEU A 140 -0.65 15.96 -6.55
C LEU A 140 -1.83 15.01 -6.71
N ALA A 141 -1.68 13.92 -7.47
CA ALA A 141 -2.74 12.92 -7.61
C ALA A 141 -2.96 12.16 -6.29
N SER A 142 -1.87 11.78 -5.62
CA SER A 142 -1.94 11.16 -4.28
C SER A 142 -2.48 12.14 -3.24
N ALA A 143 -2.01 13.39 -3.25
CA ALA A 143 -2.51 14.44 -2.36
C ALA A 143 -4.04 14.57 -2.44
N ARG A 144 -4.60 14.71 -3.66
CA ARG A 144 -6.05 14.80 -3.88
C ARG A 144 -6.79 13.54 -3.45
N THR A 145 -6.19 12.36 -3.65
CA THR A 145 -6.77 11.09 -3.20
C THR A 145 -6.89 11.07 -1.69
N ILE A 146 -5.82 11.46 -0.96
CA ILE A 146 -5.80 11.50 0.50
C ILE A 146 -6.81 12.54 1.04
N GLU A 147 -6.83 13.73 0.44
CA GLU A 147 -7.77 14.81 0.81
C GLU A 147 -9.23 14.38 0.59
N SER A 148 -9.54 13.66 -0.50
CA SER A 148 -10.88 13.13 -0.77
C SER A 148 -11.37 12.11 0.27
N GLN A 149 -10.45 11.50 1.01
CA GLN A 149 -10.73 10.58 2.12
C GLN A 149 -10.69 11.27 3.50
N GLY A 150 -10.71 12.60 3.53
CA GLY A 150 -10.71 13.38 4.76
C GLY A 150 -9.31 13.68 5.32
N GLY A 151 -8.28 13.56 4.50
CA GLY A 151 -6.91 13.90 4.88
C GLY A 151 -6.75 15.39 5.16
N VAL A 152 -6.22 15.70 6.34
CA VAL A 152 -5.90 17.06 6.77
C VAL A 152 -4.40 17.29 6.65
N PHE A 153 -4.02 18.23 5.79
CA PHE A 153 -2.63 18.58 5.55
C PHE A 153 -1.93 19.09 6.80
N GLN A 154 -0.74 18.57 7.11
CA GLN A 154 0.05 18.91 8.30
C GLN A 154 1.31 19.69 7.98
N GLY A 155 1.73 19.69 6.73
CA GLY A 155 2.97 20.32 6.30
C GLY A 155 3.80 19.42 5.40
N ILE A 156 4.97 19.94 5.02
CA ILE A 156 5.96 19.24 4.21
C ILE A 156 7.11 18.86 5.15
N LEU A 157 7.49 17.58 5.11
CA LEU A 157 8.68 17.07 5.76
C LEU A 157 9.77 16.87 4.71
N ASP A 158 10.96 17.40 4.99
CA ASP A 158 12.17 17.09 4.23
C ASP A 158 12.94 15.98 4.97
N THR A 159 13.05 14.82 4.33
CA THR A 159 13.74 13.65 4.91
C THR A 159 15.25 13.65 4.61
N GLY A 160 15.77 14.69 3.94
CA GLY A 160 17.14 14.74 3.41
C GLY A 160 17.33 13.99 2.07
N HIS A 161 16.36 13.17 1.66
CA HIS A 161 16.36 12.45 0.38
C HIS A 161 15.19 12.86 -0.50
N VAL A 162 14.01 13.03 0.09
CA VAL A 162 12.78 13.43 -0.58
C VAL A 162 11.96 14.34 0.30
N ARG A 163 11.15 15.19 -0.32
CA ARG A 163 10.16 16.02 0.36
C ARG A 163 8.79 15.39 0.23
N VAL A 164 8.09 15.25 1.36
CA VAL A 164 6.78 14.61 1.43
C VAL A 164 5.73 15.53 2.06
N ARG A 165 4.53 15.52 1.49
CA ARG A 165 3.32 16.08 2.10
C ARG A 165 2.82 15.09 3.14
N ARG A 166 2.44 15.54 4.31
CA ARG A 166 1.92 14.72 5.40
C ARG A 166 0.46 15.06 5.66
N TYR A 167 -0.35 14.03 5.83
CA TYR A 167 -1.79 14.16 6.07
C TYR A 167 -2.21 13.25 7.22
N TRP A 168 -2.96 13.79 8.18
CA TRP A 168 -3.69 12.97 9.14
C TRP A 168 -5.11 12.71 8.65
N ILE A 169 -5.54 11.44 8.72
CA ILE A 169 -6.94 11.06 8.57
C ILE A 169 -7.45 10.57 9.92
N THR A 170 -8.49 11.21 10.44
CA THR A 170 -9.21 10.77 11.64
C THR A 170 -10.24 9.71 11.24
N LEU A 171 -10.20 8.57 11.92
CA LEU A 171 -11.12 7.46 11.69
C LEU A 171 -12.27 7.57 12.67
N SER A 172 -13.35 8.28 12.28
CA SER A 172 -14.54 8.44 13.12
C SER A 172 -15.23 7.09 13.37
N ARG A 173 -15.88 6.98 14.54
CA ARG A 173 -16.71 5.82 14.88
C ARG A 173 -17.92 5.67 13.95
#